data_081fd87768d6bc964ca74c8127feebbe
#
_entry.id   081fd87768d6bc964ca74c8127feebbe
#
_cell.length_a   1.000
_cell.length_b   1.000
_cell.length_c   1.000
_cell.angle_alpha   90.00
_cell.angle_beta   90.00
_cell.angle_gamma   90.00
#
_symmetry.space_group_name_H-M   'P 1'
#
loop_
_entity.id
_entity.type
_entity.pdbx_description
1 polymer ?
#
loop_
_entity_poly.entity_id
_entity_poly.type
_entity_poly.pdbx_seq_one_letter_code
_entity_poly.pdbx_strand_id
1 'polypeptide(L)'
;DYTMAKALWICYFGTALICQWLFYHFPKTFFAFPVNVGLLLFLTVGLWVISREKRFSPFASRLSSLSTTYLLLTLFLGSCLVQGFTCLPVTGTWWFVAVLTALVAHLTLVLFRGLSRPRPYKLRFTLVHAGLLLALSGGFFGAPDTYEWRAIVTKEQPTAEAFDKSGYKTALGETLQLVSSEATFSERGIPLDYTAELRTCKGSTFKLKVNHPHRLSWQDDLYLESINTTGTTDIPPYCIVLWVRQPWKYVQWTGIWMLIAGNALLFIQGHSVPGKKEEGGKKHDYVE
;
A
#
# COMPACT_ATOMS: atom_id res chain seq x y z
N ASP A 1 -8.47 24.52 -24.57
CA ASP A 1 -7.75 23.40 -23.95
C ASP A 1 -7.59 23.43 -22.42
N TYR A 2 -7.50 24.59 -21.78
CA TYR A 2 -7.49 24.69 -20.30
C TYR A 2 -8.88 24.38 -19.72
N THR A 3 -9.92 24.83 -20.38
CA THR A 3 -11.31 24.55 -20.06
C THR A 3 -11.66 23.05 -20.13
N MET A 4 -11.14 22.34 -21.13
CA MET A 4 -11.38 20.91 -21.32
C MET A 4 -10.75 20.07 -20.17
N ALA A 5 -9.54 20.40 -19.73
CA ALA A 5 -8.90 19.68 -18.63
C ALA A 5 -9.63 19.93 -17.29
N LYS A 6 -10.07 21.15 -17.05
CA LYS A 6 -10.90 21.47 -15.87
C LYS A 6 -12.23 20.72 -15.91
N ALA A 7 -12.91 20.72 -17.07
CA ALA A 7 -14.17 20.01 -17.24
C ALA A 7 -14.00 18.50 -16.94
N LEU A 8 -12.93 17.88 -17.43
CA LEU A 8 -12.63 16.48 -17.14
C LEU A 8 -12.47 16.19 -15.64
N TRP A 9 -11.74 17.04 -14.91
CA TRP A 9 -11.58 16.87 -13.46
C TRP A 9 -12.91 17.07 -12.73
N ILE A 10 -13.71 18.07 -13.12
CA ILE A 10 -15.04 18.31 -12.55
C ILE A 10 -15.96 17.10 -12.83
N CYS A 11 -15.99 16.59 -14.07
CA CYS A 11 -16.78 15.40 -14.41
C CYS A 11 -16.29 14.17 -13.63
N TYR A 12 -14.98 13.94 -13.55
CA TYR A 12 -14.41 12.78 -12.87
C TYR A 12 -14.73 12.76 -11.38
N PHE A 13 -14.42 13.84 -10.66
CA PHE A 13 -14.71 13.93 -9.23
C PHE A 13 -16.20 14.10 -8.95
N GLY A 14 -16.94 14.77 -9.84
CA GLY A 14 -18.38 14.86 -9.78
C GLY A 14 -19.05 13.48 -9.87
N THR A 15 -18.59 12.63 -10.78
CA THR A 15 -19.06 11.23 -10.87
C THR A 15 -18.76 10.46 -9.58
N ALA A 16 -17.56 10.63 -9.00
CA ALA A 16 -17.20 9.97 -7.75
C ALA A 16 -18.14 10.40 -6.59
N LEU A 17 -18.51 11.69 -6.52
CA LEU A 17 -19.46 12.20 -5.52
C LEU A 17 -20.88 11.68 -5.75
N ILE A 18 -21.32 11.57 -7.01
CA ILE A 18 -22.63 10.98 -7.36
C ILE A 18 -22.63 9.49 -6.96
N CYS A 19 -21.57 8.74 -7.29
CA CYS A 19 -21.45 7.35 -6.87
C CYS A 19 -21.43 7.21 -5.34
N GLN A 20 -20.76 8.11 -4.63
CA GLN A 20 -20.77 8.14 -3.17
C GLN A 20 -22.17 8.35 -2.60
N TRP A 21 -22.94 9.24 -3.21
CA TRP A 21 -24.31 9.49 -2.78
C TRP A 21 -25.25 8.33 -3.08
N LEU A 22 -25.09 7.65 -4.23
CA LEU A 22 -25.97 6.55 -4.66
C LEU A 22 -25.64 5.23 -3.95
N PHE A 23 -24.36 4.91 -3.75
CA PHE A 23 -23.90 3.58 -3.33
C PHE A 23 -23.28 3.54 -1.94
N TYR A 24 -23.12 4.68 -1.26
CA TYR A 24 -22.56 4.82 0.08
C TYR A 24 -21.13 4.27 0.21
N HIS A 25 -20.92 2.97 -0.04
CA HIS A 25 -19.63 2.29 0.09
C HIS A 25 -19.12 1.78 -1.25
N PHE A 26 -17.81 1.87 -1.43
CA PHE A 26 -17.15 1.25 -2.57
C PHE A 26 -17.20 -0.28 -2.44
N PRO A 27 -17.70 -1.03 -3.46
CA PRO A 27 -17.86 -2.48 -3.40
C PRO A 27 -16.51 -3.19 -3.56
N LYS A 28 -15.68 -3.17 -2.51
CA LYS A 28 -14.29 -3.64 -2.47
C LYS A 28 -14.16 -5.08 -3.00
N THR A 29 -15.06 -5.97 -2.62
CA THR A 29 -15.00 -7.40 -3.00
C THR A 29 -15.19 -7.65 -4.49
N PHE A 30 -16.00 -6.81 -5.17
CA PHE A 30 -16.16 -6.90 -6.62
C PHE A 30 -14.86 -6.60 -7.37
N PHE A 31 -14.02 -5.75 -6.79
CA PHE A 31 -12.74 -5.33 -7.37
C PHE A 31 -11.55 -6.20 -6.92
N ALA A 32 -11.79 -7.37 -6.32
CA ALA A 32 -10.75 -8.36 -6.03
C ALA A 32 -10.22 -9.02 -7.32
N PHE A 33 -9.17 -9.84 -7.18
CA PHE A 33 -8.62 -10.63 -8.30
C PHE A 33 -9.72 -11.44 -9.01
N PRO A 34 -9.80 -11.43 -10.36
CA PRO A 34 -8.84 -10.86 -11.32
C PRO A 34 -9.16 -9.42 -11.78
N VAL A 35 -10.24 -8.79 -11.30
CA VAL A 35 -10.74 -7.50 -11.79
C VAL A 35 -9.72 -6.38 -11.56
N ASN A 36 -9.12 -6.31 -10.37
CA ASN A 36 -8.09 -5.32 -10.04
C ASN A 36 -6.88 -5.38 -10.97
N VAL A 37 -6.39 -6.59 -11.30
CA VAL A 37 -5.28 -6.77 -12.23
C VAL A 37 -5.67 -6.31 -13.63
N GLY A 38 -6.86 -6.68 -14.10
CA GLY A 38 -7.39 -6.25 -15.39
C GLY A 38 -7.49 -4.73 -15.49
N LEU A 39 -8.02 -4.08 -14.45
CA LEU A 39 -8.12 -2.60 -14.39
C LEU A 39 -6.75 -1.93 -14.35
N LEU A 40 -5.80 -2.45 -13.57
CA LEU A 40 -4.44 -1.92 -13.51
C LEU A 40 -3.74 -2.03 -14.87
N LEU A 41 -3.87 -3.17 -15.54
CA LEU A 41 -3.32 -3.37 -16.88
C LEU A 41 -3.98 -2.43 -17.90
N PHE A 42 -5.31 -2.35 -17.90
CA PHE A 42 -6.05 -1.44 -18.79
C PHE A 42 -5.62 0.01 -18.58
N LEU A 43 -5.54 0.46 -17.33
CA LEU A 43 -5.07 1.81 -16.98
C LEU A 43 -3.64 2.04 -17.48
N THR A 44 -2.73 1.12 -17.20
CA THR A 44 -1.32 1.24 -17.56
C THR A 44 -1.12 1.26 -19.09
N VAL A 45 -1.74 0.33 -19.82
CA VAL A 45 -1.66 0.26 -21.28
C VAL A 45 -2.32 1.49 -21.92
N GLY A 46 -3.50 1.88 -21.44
CA GLY A 46 -4.20 3.08 -21.93
C GLY A 46 -3.35 4.35 -21.78
N LEU A 47 -2.75 4.53 -20.61
CA LEU A 47 -1.88 5.67 -20.34
C LEU A 47 -0.56 5.61 -21.12
N TRP A 48 -0.03 4.41 -21.38
CA TRP A 48 1.12 4.23 -22.25
C TRP A 48 0.81 4.70 -23.67
N VAL A 49 -0.32 4.27 -24.25
CA VAL A 49 -0.80 4.72 -25.58
C VAL A 49 -0.96 6.25 -25.59
N ILE A 50 -1.67 6.81 -24.60
CA ILE A 50 -1.87 8.27 -24.47
C ILE A 50 -0.52 9.01 -24.40
N SER A 51 0.47 8.44 -23.73
CA SER A 51 1.79 9.06 -23.60
C SER A 51 2.60 9.08 -24.90
N ARG A 52 2.31 8.15 -25.84
CA ARG A 52 3.02 7.98 -27.11
C ARG A 52 2.37 8.74 -28.27
N GLU A 53 1.06 8.85 -28.27
CA GLU A 53 0.30 9.46 -29.32
C GLU A 53 0.41 10.99 -29.31
N LYS A 54 0.87 11.58 -30.43
CA LYS A 54 1.02 13.04 -30.58
C LYS A 54 -0.29 13.79 -30.36
N ARG A 55 -1.41 13.20 -30.78
CA ARG A 55 -2.77 13.76 -30.63
C ARG A 55 -3.10 14.03 -29.16
N PHE A 56 -2.68 13.17 -28.25
CA PHE A 56 -2.96 13.28 -26.82
C PHE A 56 -1.85 13.99 -26.02
N SER A 57 -0.78 14.44 -26.70
CA SER A 57 0.35 15.09 -26.03
C SER A 57 -0.04 16.30 -25.16
N PRO A 58 -0.94 17.21 -25.59
CA PRO A 58 -1.37 18.33 -24.74
C PRO A 58 -2.11 17.87 -23.49
N PHE A 59 -2.97 16.85 -23.62
CA PHE A 59 -3.70 16.26 -22.52
C PHE A 59 -2.75 15.57 -21.53
N ALA A 60 -1.89 14.67 -22.02
CA ALA A 60 -0.89 13.99 -21.22
C ALA A 60 0.05 14.97 -20.49
N SER A 61 0.41 16.08 -21.14
CA SER A 61 1.24 17.14 -20.55
C SER A 61 0.58 17.79 -19.35
N ARG A 62 -0.69 18.10 -19.44
CA ARG A 62 -1.44 18.71 -18.34
C ARG A 62 -1.69 17.73 -17.22
N LEU A 63 -2.11 16.52 -17.54
CA LEU A 63 -2.36 15.49 -16.54
C LEU A 63 -1.08 15.12 -15.76
N SER A 64 0.10 15.22 -16.39
CA SER A 64 1.41 15.04 -15.74
C SER A 64 2.08 16.34 -15.29
N SER A 65 1.33 17.44 -15.15
CA SER A 65 1.86 18.74 -14.74
C SER A 65 2.05 18.83 -13.21
N LEU A 66 2.92 19.73 -12.80
CA LEU A 66 3.17 20.01 -11.39
C LEU A 66 1.92 20.53 -10.65
N SER A 67 1.08 21.33 -11.35
CA SER A 67 -0.20 21.78 -10.78
C SER A 67 -1.15 20.62 -10.47
N THR A 68 -1.20 19.61 -11.34
CA THR A 68 -1.96 18.37 -11.11
C THR A 68 -1.38 17.59 -9.93
N THR A 69 -0.04 17.54 -9.79
CA THR A 69 0.62 16.92 -8.64
C THR A 69 0.15 17.56 -7.33
N TYR A 70 0.22 18.89 -7.24
CA TYR A 70 -0.21 19.61 -6.03
C TYR A 70 -1.69 19.38 -5.73
N LEU A 71 -2.55 19.45 -6.73
CA LEU A 71 -3.99 19.20 -6.56
C LEU A 71 -4.23 17.80 -5.98
N LEU A 72 -3.67 16.75 -6.61
CA LEU A 72 -3.91 15.36 -6.18
C LEU A 72 -3.30 15.06 -4.83
N LEU A 73 -2.11 15.58 -4.53
CA LEU A 73 -1.49 15.43 -3.20
C LEU A 73 -2.30 16.14 -2.12
N THR A 74 -2.84 17.34 -2.40
CA THR A 74 -3.69 18.05 -1.44
C THR A 74 -4.99 17.29 -1.17
N LEU A 75 -5.63 16.75 -2.21
CA LEU A 75 -6.85 15.95 -2.07
C LEU A 75 -6.57 14.65 -1.30
N PHE A 76 -5.47 13.97 -1.60
CA PHE A 76 -5.06 12.75 -0.91
C PHE A 76 -4.74 13.02 0.56
N LEU A 77 -3.88 14.02 0.84
CA LEU A 77 -3.52 14.39 2.21
C LEU A 77 -4.73 14.85 3.01
N GLY A 78 -5.60 15.68 2.42
CA GLY A 78 -6.85 16.10 3.03
C GLY A 78 -7.75 14.90 3.40
N SER A 79 -7.87 13.92 2.50
CA SER A 79 -8.61 12.69 2.77
C SER A 79 -8.00 11.89 3.92
N CYS A 80 -6.67 11.79 4.00
CA CYS A 80 -5.96 11.14 5.09
C CYS A 80 -6.15 11.87 6.43
N LEU A 81 -6.13 13.22 6.42
CA LEU A 81 -6.39 14.01 7.62
C LEU A 81 -7.83 13.80 8.12
N VAL A 82 -8.81 13.82 7.22
CA VAL A 82 -10.21 13.52 7.60
C VAL A 82 -10.30 12.12 8.21
N GLN A 83 -9.67 11.11 7.62
CA GLN A 83 -9.62 9.76 8.19
C GLN A 83 -8.97 9.72 9.58
N GLY A 84 -7.90 10.49 9.79
CA GLY A 84 -7.17 10.49 11.07
C GLY A 84 -7.85 11.26 12.19
N PHE A 85 -8.56 12.35 11.87
CA PHE A 85 -9.23 13.20 12.86
C PHE A 85 -10.71 12.88 13.07
N THR A 86 -11.30 12.08 12.21
CA THR A 86 -12.72 11.69 12.31
C THR A 86 -12.87 10.18 12.36
N CYS A 87 -14.01 9.71 12.86
CA CYS A 87 -14.35 8.28 12.83
C CYS A 87 -14.92 7.85 11.46
N LEU A 88 -14.85 8.69 10.43
CA LEU A 88 -15.42 8.39 9.12
C LEU A 88 -14.53 7.40 8.36
N PRO A 89 -15.07 6.30 7.81
CA PRO A 89 -14.30 5.30 7.05
C PRO A 89 -13.99 5.79 5.62
N VAL A 90 -13.14 6.82 5.50
CA VAL A 90 -12.82 7.49 4.22
C VAL A 90 -12.24 6.54 3.19
N THR A 91 -11.42 5.57 3.63
CA THR A 91 -10.77 4.59 2.74
C THR A 91 -11.74 3.67 2.00
N GLY A 92 -12.97 3.52 2.49
CA GLY A 92 -14.05 2.76 1.85
C GLY A 92 -14.96 3.59 0.96
N THR A 93 -14.60 4.84 0.63
CA THR A 93 -15.44 5.75 -0.14
C THR A 93 -15.07 5.79 -1.62
N TRP A 94 -16.04 6.06 -2.48
CA TRP A 94 -15.84 6.32 -3.92
C TRP A 94 -14.92 7.51 -4.16
N TRP A 95 -15.02 8.52 -3.30
CA TRP A 95 -14.15 9.69 -3.33
C TRP A 95 -12.67 9.30 -3.18
N PHE A 96 -12.35 8.53 -2.15
CA PHE A 96 -10.96 8.11 -1.89
C PHE A 96 -10.40 7.24 -3.00
N VAL A 97 -11.22 6.32 -3.51
CA VAL A 97 -10.87 5.47 -4.67
C VAL A 97 -10.58 6.34 -5.90
N ALA A 98 -11.41 7.35 -6.17
CA ALA A 98 -11.17 8.27 -7.28
C ALA A 98 -9.86 9.05 -7.12
N VAL A 99 -9.59 9.60 -5.93
CA VAL A 99 -8.33 10.33 -5.66
C VAL A 99 -7.12 9.42 -5.88
N LEU A 100 -7.14 8.18 -5.35
CA LEU A 100 -6.03 7.23 -5.52
C LEU A 100 -5.86 6.79 -6.98
N THR A 101 -6.95 6.50 -7.69
CA THR A 101 -6.90 6.13 -9.12
C THR A 101 -6.30 7.27 -9.95
N ALA A 102 -6.72 8.51 -9.69
CA ALA A 102 -6.16 9.69 -10.35
C ALA A 102 -4.67 9.88 -10.03
N LEU A 103 -4.25 9.62 -8.80
CA LEU A 103 -2.85 9.72 -8.38
C LEU A 103 -1.99 8.65 -9.05
N VAL A 104 -2.46 7.40 -9.12
CA VAL A 104 -1.78 6.31 -9.84
C VAL A 104 -1.67 6.62 -11.33
N ALA A 105 -2.75 7.12 -11.96
CA ALA A 105 -2.74 7.54 -13.37
C ALA A 105 -1.75 8.68 -13.62
N HIS A 106 -1.74 9.68 -12.75
CA HIS A 106 -0.80 10.80 -12.81
C HIS A 106 0.66 10.31 -12.73
N LEU A 107 0.99 9.48 -11.72
CA LEU A 107 2.34 8.93 -11.54
C LEU A 107 2.78 8.07 -12.74
N THR A 108 1.87 7.27 -13.28
CA THR A 108 2.13 6.45 -14.47
C THR A 108 2.51 7.33 -15.68
N LEU A 109 1.78 8.41 -15.92
CA LEU A 109 2.10 9.36 -17.00
C LEU A 109 3.41 10.11 -16.73
N VAL A 110 3.65 10.55 -15.52
CA VAL A 110 4.92 11.20 -15.12
C VAL A 110 6.09 10.26 -15.39
N LEU A 111 5.96 8.98 -15.02
CA LEU A 111 6.99 7.97 -15.23
C LEU A 111 7.24 7.73 -16.72
N PHE A 112 6.21 7.45 -17.53
CA PHE A 112 6.36 7.18 -18.97
C PHE A 112 6.97 8.36 -19.73
N ARG A 113 6.51 9.57 -19.43
CA ARG A 113 7.07 10.80 -20.06
C ARG A 113 8.49 11.08 -19.57
N GLY A 114 8.77 10.78 -18.30
CA GLY A 114 10.11 10.92 -17.74
C GLY A 114 11.11 9.94 -18.34
N LEU A 115 10.70 8.69 -18.57
CA LEU A 115 11.54 7.68 -19.21
C LEU A 115 11.86 7.98 -20.67
N SER A 116 10.95 8.65 -21.38
CA SER A 116 11.11 9.01 -22.80
C SER A 116 12.04 10.20 -23.04
N ARG A 117 12.45 10.92 -21.99
CA ARG A 117 13.32 12.11 -22.10
C ARG A 117 14.72 11.82 -21.58
N PRO A 118 15.79 12.32 -22.24
CA PRO A 118 17.11 12.30 -21.66
C PRO A 118 17.13 13.18 -20.42
N ARG A 119 17.64 12.63 -19.29
CA ARG A 119 17.73 13.34 -18.00
C ARG A 119 19.04 13.01 -17.33
N PRO A 120 19.72 13.97 -16.72
CA PRO A 120 20.74 13.66 -15.73
C PRO A 120 20.04 12.89 -14.58
N TYR A 121 20.75 11.94 -13.98
CA TYR A 121 20.21 11.13 -12.86
C TYR A 121 18.91 10.36 -13.16
N LYS A 122 18.78 9.82 -14.37
CA LYS A 122 17.59 9.07 -14.82
C LYS A 122 17.27 7.88 -13.91
N LEU A 123 18.30 7.20 -13.39
CA LEU A 123 18.13 6.07 -12.46
C LEU A 123 17.40 6.51 -11.18
N ARG A 124 17.86 7.60 -10.55
CA ARG A 124 17.22 8.16 -9.35
C ARG A 124 15.76 8.51 -9.60
N PHE A 125 15.49 9.23 -10.70
CA PHE A 125 14.12 9.57 -11.11
C PHE A 125 13.26 8.31 -11.24
N THR A 126 13.76 7.29 -11.92
CA THR A 126 13.03 6.03 -12.15
C THR A 126 12.77 5.31 -10.84
N LEU A 127 13.77 5.15 -9.97
CA LEU A 127 13.61 4.47 -8.68
C LEU A 127 12.56 5.14 -7.80
N VAL A 128 12.59 6.48 -7.69
CA VAL A 128 11.61 7.20 -6.85
C VAL A 128 10.20 7.09 -7.43
N HIS A 129 10.01 7.38 -8.72
CA HIS A 129 8.66 7.42 -9.31
C HIS A 129 8.07 6.03 -9.56
N ALA A 130 8.87 5.08 -10.03
CA ALA A 130 8.42 3.70 -10.20
C ALA A 130 8.23 3.02 -8.83
N GLY A 131 9.10 3.29 -7.86
CA GLY A 131 8.95 2.80 -6.49
C GLY A 131 7.65 3.28 -5.85
N LEU A 132 7.36 4.59 -5.95
CA LEU A 132 6.09 5.15 -5.45
C LEU A 132 4.88 4.55 -6.17
N LEU A 133 4.95 4.41 -7.49
CA LEU A 133 3.88 3.81 -8.29
C LEU A 133 3.61 2.37 -7.86
N LEU A 134 4.65 1.53 -7.70
CA LEU A 134 4.51 0.15 -7.25
C LEU A 134 3.97 0.06 -5.82
N ALA A 135 4.48 0.89 -4.89
CA ALA A 135 4.02 0.89 -3.51
C ALA A 135 2.54 1.28 -3.41
N LEU A 136 2.12 2.35 -4.10
CA LEU A 136 0.72 2.78 -4.13
C LEU A 136 -0.17 1.78 -4.86
N SER A 137 0.26 1.25 -6.01
CA SER A 137 -0.52 0.27 -6.76
C SER A 137 -0.68 -1.03 -5.97
N GLY A 138 0.39 -1.54 -5.34
CA GLY A 138 0.34 -2.72 -4.49
C GLY A 138 -0.59 -2.56 -3.29
N GLY A 139 -0.58 -1.40 -2.63
CA GLY A 139 -1.49 -1.10 -1.53
C GLY A 139 -2.94 -0.90 -1.98
N PHE A 140 -3.16 -0.15 -3.04
CA PHE A 140 -4.50 0.23 -3.50
C PHE A 140 -5.21 -0.90 -4.27
N PHE A 141 -4.59 -1.45 -5.32
CA PHE A 141 -5.18 -2.55 -6.09
C PHE A 141 -5.09 -3.87 -5.33
N GLY A 142 -4.16 -4.03 -4.39
CA GLY A 142 -4.07 -5.21 -3.52
C GLY A 142 -5.03 -5.20 -2.33
N ALA A 143 -5.59 -4.05 -1.97
CA ALA A 143 -6.50 -3.94 -0.83
C ALA A 143 -7.76 -4.85 -0.92
N PRO A 144 -8.39 -5.06 -2.08
CA PRO A 144 -9.49 -5.99 -2.22
C PRO A 144 -9.12 -7.46 -1.96
N ASP A 145 -7.86 -7.84 -2.18
CA ASP A 145 -7.34 -9.20 -1.98
C ASP A 145 -6.74 -9.43 -0.59
N THR A 146 -6.80 -8.41 0.28
CA THR A 146 -6.32 -8.51 1.65
C THR A 146 -7.43 -9.03 2.55
N TYR A 147 -7.15 -10.14 3.24
CA TYR A 147 -8.07 -10.76 4.18
C TYR A 147 -7.42 -10.90 5.55
N GLU A 148 -8.21 -10.73 6.58
CA GLU A 148 -7.82 -10.85 7.98
C GLU A 148 -8.82 -11.75 8.70
N TRP A 149 -8.33 -12.83 9.29
CA TRP A 149 -9.14 -13.77 10.06
C TRP A 149 -8.53 -13.98 11.45
N ARG A 150 -9.38 -14.08 12.46
CA ARG A 150 -8.99 -14.40 13.83
C ARG A 150 -9.34 -15.84 14.14
N ALA A 151 -8.36 -16.58 14.64
CA ALA A 151 -8.53 -17.94 15.12
C ALA A 151 -8.28 -17.98 16.63
N ILE A 152 -9.20 -18.59 17.38
CA ILE A 152 -9.01 -18.88 18.81
C ILE A 152 -8.39 -20.27 18.87
N VAL A 153 -7.15 -20.34 19.33
CA VAL A 153 -6.38 -21.58 19.38
C VAL A 153 -6.20 -22.03 20.82
N THR A 154 -6.60 -23.26 21.11
CA THR A 154 -6.57 -23.87 22.45
C THR A 154 -5.59 -25.04 22.52
N LYS A 155 -5.27 -25.49 23.73
CA LYS A 155 -4.46 -26.72 23.96
C LYS A 155 -5.24 -27.99 23.69
N GLU A 156 -6.54 -27.97 23.96
CA GLU A 156 -7.39 -29.15 24.02
C GLU A 156 -7.73 -29.69 22.62
N GLN A 157 -8.03 -28.79 21.69
CA GLN A 157 -8.46 -29.18 20.35
C GLN A 157 -7.76 -28.36 19.26
N PRO A 158 -7.34 -29.01 18.16
CA PRO A 158 -6.86 -28.30 16.99
C PRO A 158 -7.95 -27.42 16.39
N THR A 159 -7.65 -26.18 16.10
CA THR A 159 -8.57 -25.21 15.50
C THR A 159 -8.37 -25.21 13.99
N ALA A 160 -9.45 -25.47 13.24
CA ALA A 160 -9.49 -25.40 11.78
C ALA A 160 -10.34 -24.23 11.27
N GLU A 161 -10.90 -23.43 12.17
CA GLU A 161 -11.82 -22.35 11.83
C GLU A 161 -11.24 -21.00 12.26
N ALA A 162 -11.51 -19.97 11.47
CA ALA A 162 -11.23 -18.59 11.79
C ALA A 162 -12.45 -17.72 11.47
N PHE A 163 -12.49 -16.53 12.04
CA PHE A 163 -13.59 -15.59 11.90
C PHE A 163 -13.07 -14.29 11.28
N ASP A 164 -13.80 -13.74 10.35
CA ASP A 164 -13.55 -12.38 9.86
C ASP A 164 -14.08 -11.32 10.84
N LYS A 165 -13.87 -10.05 10.50
CA LYS A 165 -14.38 -8.92 11.31
C LYS A 165 -15.91 -8.86 11.43
N SER A 166 -16.63 -9.53 10.54
CA SER A 166 -18.09 -9.62 10.52
C SER A 166 -18.62 -10.86 11.25
N GLY A 167 -17.72 -11.72 11.76
CA GLY A 167 -18.06 -12.96 12.45
C GLY A 167 -18.35 -14.15 11.53
N TYR A 168 -18.12 -14.01 10.21
CA TYR A 168 -18.25 -15.14 9.30
C TYR A 168 -17.12 -16.12 9.49
N LYS A 169 -17.49 -17.41 9.61
CA LYS A 169 -16.56 -18.52 9.71
C LYS A 169 -15.91 -18.83 8.37
N THR A 170 -14.61 -19.04 8.40
CA THR A 170 -13.81 -19.52 7.26
C THR A 170 -12.97 -20.70 7.72
N ALA A 171 -12.91 -21.76 6.92
CA ALA A 171 -12.01 -22.87 7.17
C ALA A 171 -10.56 -22.43 6.90
N LEU A 172 -9.67 -22.68 7.85
CA LEU A 172 -8.24 -22.52 7.66
C LEU A 172 -7.71 -23.65 6.80
N GLY A 173 -6.76 -23.37 5.91
CA GLY A 173 -6.09 -24.37 5.10
C GLY A 173 -5.21 -25.34 5.91
N GLU A 174 -4.92 -24.99 7.18
CA GLU A 174 -4.18 -25.80 8.14
C GLU A 174 -4.82 -25.70 9.52
N THR A 175 -4.76 -26.78 10.31
CA THR A 175 -5.18 -26.73 11.72
C THR A 175 -4.04 -26.20 12.57
N LEU A 176 -4.41 -25.43 13.60
CA LEU A 176 -3.48 -24.87 14.59
C LEU A 176 -3.86 -25.40 15.97
N GLN A 177 -2.87 -25.82 16.77
CA GLN A 177 -3.04 -26.24 18.16
C GLN A 177 -2.01 -25.50 19.02
N LEU A 178 -2.45 -25.00 20.19
CA LEU A 178 -1.58 -24.39 21.16
C LEU A 178 -0.81 -25.47 21.94
N VAL A 179 0.52 -25.39 21.93
CA VAL A 179 1.40 -26.26 22.71
C VAL A 179 1.68 -25.62 24.07
N SER A 180 2.21 -24.40 24.04
CA SER A 180 2.53 -23.63 25.26
C SER A 180 2.32 -22.14 25.01
N SER A 181 2.07 -21.39 26.06
CA SER A 181 2.00 -19.92 26.03
C SER A 181 2.66 -19.35 27.27
N GLU A 182 3.46 -18.30 27.06
CA GLU A 182 4.20 -17.62 28.11
C GLU A 182 3.96 -16.12 28.01
N ALA A 183 3.79 -15.44 29.13
CA ALA A 183 3.71 -13.99 29.20
C ALA A 183 4.62 -13.47 30.31
N THR A 184 5.31 -12.39 30.05
CA THR A 184 6.03 -11.61 31.06
C THR A 184 5.24 -10.34 31.33
N PHE A 185 5.07 -10.06 32.62
CA PHE A 185 4.31 -8.91 33.08
C PHE A 185 5.23 -7.91 33.80
N SER A 186 4.92 -6.63 33.69
CA SER A 186 5.53 -5.59 34.50
C SER A 186 5.08 -5.72 35.95
N GLU A 187 5.75 -5.01 36.91
CA GLU A 187 5.33 -4.91 38.32
C GLU A 187 3.88 -4.40 38.48
N ARG A 188 3.35 -3.70 37.44
CA ARG A 188 1.97 -3.19 37.42
C ARG A 188 0.97 -4.15 36.77
N GLY A 189 1.37 -5.38 36.44
CA GLY A 189 0.51 -6.36 35.76
C GLY A 189 0.24 -6.10 34.27
N ILE A 190 0.99 -5.18 33.65
CA ILE A 190 0.87 -4.91 32.23
C ILE A 190 1.71 -5.95 31.48
N PRO A 191 1.18 -6.64 30.46
CA PRO A 191 1.96 -7.58 29.67
C PRO A 191 3.05 -6.83 28.89
N LEU A 192 4.31 -7.20 29.12
CA LEU A 192 5.48 -6.63 28.43
C LEU A 192 5.79 -7.39 27.16
N ASP A 193 5.73 -8.71 27.25
CA ASP A 193 6.02 -9.61 26.13
C ASP A 193 5.21 -10.90 26.31
N TYR A 194 4.80 -11.49 25.20
CA TYR A 194 4.13 -12.78 25.23
C TYR A 194 4.47 -13.59 23.97
N THR A 195 4.56 -14.90 24.18
CA THR A 195 4.87 -15.88 23.15
C THR A 195 3.89 -17.04 23.21
N ALA A 196 3.60 -17.62 22.06
CA ALA A 196 2.81 -18.85 21.96
C ALA A 196 3.57 -19.84 21.07
N GLU A 197 3.66 -21.08 21.48
CA GLU A 197 4.14 -22.17 20.64
C GLU A 197 2.95 -22.89 20.04
N LEU A 198 2.90 -22.94 18.72
CA LEU A 198 1.82 -23.53 17.95
C LEU A 198 2.30 -24.76 17.19
N ARG A 199 1.42 -25.73 17.02
CA ARG A 199 1.62 -26.94 16.19
C ARG A 199 0.64 -26.93 15.03
N THR A 200 1.14 -27.24 13.84
CA THR A 200 0.32 -27.43 12.63
C THR A 200 -0.14 -28.89 12.49
N CYS A 201 -1.13 -29.15 11.64
CA CYS A 201 -1.55 -30.52 11.31
C CYS A 201 -0.42 -31.40 10.74
N LYS A 202 0.60 -30.79 10.14
CA LYS A 202 1.80 -31.49 9.62
C LYS A 202 2.78 -31.89 10.73
N GLY A 203 2.49 -31.56 11.99
CA GLY A 203 3.34 -31.86 13.13
C GLY A 203 4.50 -30.87 13.34
N SER A 204 4.67 -29.86 12.48
CA SER A 204 5.66 -28.82 12.70
C SER A 204 5.24 -27.89 13.81
N THR A 205 6.18 -27.55 14.71
CA THR A 205 5.98 -26.56 15.77
C THR A 205 6.75 -25.30 15.48
N PHE A 206 6.17 -24.15 15.79
CA PHE A 206 6.82 -22.85 15.66
C PHE A 206 6.40 -21.90 16.78
N LYS A 207 7.25 -20.96 17.11
CA LYS A 207 6.96 -19.92 18.11
C LYS A 207 6.45 -18.66 17.44
N LEU A 208 5.31 -18.17 17.92
CA LEU A 208 4.79 -16.84 17.63
C LEU A 208 5.12 -15.92 18.80
N LYS A 209 5.69 -14.76 18.50
CA LYS A 209 5.96 -13.70 19.44
C LYS A 209 5.23 -12.44 19.02
N VAL A 210 4.82 -11.62 19.99
CA VAL A 210 4.20 -10.32 19.69
C VAL A 210 5.10 -9.49 18.78
N ASN A 211 4.52 -8.86 17.77
CA ASN A 211 5.23 -8.08 16.73
C ASN A 211 6.24 -8.86 15.87
N HIS A 212 6.31 -10.19 15.99
CA HIS A 212 7.12 -11.06 15.16
C HIS A 212 6.25 -12.08 14.44
N PRO A 213 5.72 -11.76 13.24
CA PRO A 213 4.85 -12.67 12.51
C PRO A 213 5.59 -13.91 12.03
N HIS A 214 4.91 -15.04 12.04
CA HIS A 214 5.37 -16.26 11.41
C HIS A 214 4.80 -16.38 10.01
N ARG A 215 5.68 -16.61 9.03
CA ARG A 215 5.29 -16.76 7.62
C ARG A 215 4.86 -18.20 7.35
N LEU A 216 3.57 -18.41 7.04
CA LEU A 216 3.05 -19.70 6.59
C LEU A 216 3.29 -19.94 5.11
N SER A 217 3.06 -18.91 4.30
CA SER A 217 3.24 -18.96 2.84
C SER A 217 3.74 -17.62 2.31
N TRP A 218 3.93 -17.53 0.98
CA TRP A 218 4.34 -16.26 0.36
C TRP A 218 3.29 -15.14 0.50
N GLN A 219 2.02 -15.49 0.77
CA GLN A 219 0.94 -14.52 0.94
C GLN A 219 0.33 -14.50 2.35
N ASP A 220 0.62 -15.50 3.18
CA ASP A 220 -0.02 -15.68 4.48
C ASP A 220 0.99 -15.49 5.62
N ASP A 221 0.66 -14.60 6.55
CA ASP A 221 1.41 -14.35 7.77
C ASP A 221 0.50 -14.54 9.00
N LEU A 222 1.04 -15.13 10.07
CA LEU A 222 0.36 -15.28 11.36
C LEU A 222 0.94 -14.30 12.38
N TYR A 223 0.07 -13.61 13.07
CA TYR A 223 0.41 -12.69 14.16
C TYR A 223 -0.20 -13.19 15.46
N LEU A 224 0.50 -13.05 16.57
CA LEU A 224 -0.05 -13.26 17.89
C LEU A 224 -0.73 -11.97 18.36
N GLU A 225 -2.07 -11.97 18.42
CA GLU A 225 -2.86 -10.79 18.79
C GLU A 225 -3.03 -10.71 20.32
N SER A 226 -3.35 -11.83 20.97
CA SER A 226 -3.48 -11.90 22.42
C SER A 226 -3.31 -13.32 22.95
N ILE A 227 -3.05 -13.43 24.25
CA ILE A 227 -3.00 -14.72 24.94
C ILE A 227 -3.76 -14.63 26.27
N ASN A 228 -4.34 -15.75 26.68
CA ASN A 228 -4.81 -16.00 28.02
C ASN A 228 -4.04 -17.18 28.62
N THR A 229 -3.14 -16.89 29.57
CA THR A 229 -2.30 -17.90 30.20
C THR A 229 -2.96 -18.51 31.46
N THR A 230 -3.86 -17.76 32.09
CA THR A 230 -4.59 -18.15 33.29
C THR A 230 -5.99 -18.60 32.93
N GLY A 231 -6.12 -19.84 32.45
CA GLY A 231 -7.44 -20.44 32.28
C GLY A 231 -8.22 -20.49 33.60
N THR A 232 -9.52 -20.27 33.51
CA THR A 232 -10.46 -20.59 34.59
C THR A 232 -11.01 -21.99 34.37
N THR A 233 -11.75 -22.52 35.35
CA THR A 233 -12.39 -23.86 35.26
C THR A 233 -13.29 -24.00 34.02
N ASP A 234 -13.86 -22.87 33.55
CA ASP A 234 -14.79 -22.82 32.41
C ASP A 234 -14.13 -22.35 31.10
N ILE A 235 -12.96 -21.73 31.17
CA ILE A 235 -12.26 -21.18 30.00
C ILE A 235 -10.80 -21.64 30.02
N PRO A 236 -10.42 -22.63 29.16
CA PRO A 236 -9.04 -23.12 29.14
C PRO A 236 -8.09 -22.03 28.58
N PRO A 237 -6.77 -22.16 28.80
CA PRO A 237 -5.78 -21.28 28.24
C PRO A 237 -5.89 -21.28 26.69
N TYR A 238 -5.90 -20.08 26.10
CA TYR A 238 -6.01 -19.91 24.66
C TYR A 238 -5.12 -18.77 24.15
N CYS A 239 -4.87 -18.74 22.87
CA CYS A 239 -4.33 -17.57 22.18
C CYS A 239 -5.24 -17.17 21.01
N ILE A 240 -5.23 -15.90 20.70
CA ILE A 240 -5.88 -15.36 19.49
C ILE A 240 -4.78 -15.11 18.47
N VAL A 241 -4.90 -15.77 17.34
CA VAL A 241 -4.00 -15.66 16.21
C VAL A 241 -4.70 -14.90 15.09
N LEU A 242 -4.08 -13.83 14.63
CA LEU A 242 -4.53 -13.11 13.45
C LEU A 242 -3.82 -13.68 12.21
N TRP A 243 -4.59 -14.26 11.31
CA TRP A 243 -4.13 -14.74 10.00
C TRP A 243 -4.37 -13.65 8.98
N VAL A 244 -3.31 -13.18 8.35
CA VAL A 244 -3.35 -12.10 7.35
C VAL A 244 -2.90 -12.65 6.01
N ARG A 245 -3.76 -12.55 5.00
CA ARG A 245 -3.46 -12.88 3.61
C ARG A 245 -3.28 -11.62 2.81
N GLN A 246 -2.11 -11.44 2.20
CA GLN A 246 -1.74 -10.26 1.40
C GLN A 246 -0.96 -10.66 0.14
N PRO A 247 -1.65 -11.03 -0.96
CA PRO A 247 -0.96 -11.45 -2.19
C PRO A 247 -0.06 -10.39 -2.81
N TRP A 248 -0.39 -9.12 -2.61
CA TRP A 248 0.30 -7.97 -3.20
C TRP A 248 1.46 -7.43 -2.36
N LYS A 249 1.75 -8.01 -1.20
CA LYS A 249 2.77 -7.49 -0.26
C LYS A 249 4.15 -7.33 -0.91
N TYR A 250 4.55 -8.23 -1.80
CA TYR A 250 5.87 -8.15 -2.45
C TYR A 250 5.94 -7.05 -3.51
N VAL A 251 4.84 -6.75 -4.20
CA VAL A 251 4.77 -5.59 -5.11
C VAL A 251 4.96 -4.31 -4.32
N GLN A 252 4.27 -4.19 -3.20
CA GLN A 252 4.37 -3.04 -2.30
C GLN A 252 5.78 -2.92 -1.69
N TRP A 253 6.36 -4.02 -1.20
CA TRP A 253 7.72 -4.07 -0.66
C TRP A 253 8.76 -3.66 -1.69
N THR A 254 8.69 -4.19 -2.91
CA THR A 254 9.59 -3.80 -4.00
C THR A 254 9.52 -2.29 -4.23
N GLY A 255 8.32 -1.72 -4.27
CA GLY A 255 8.13 -0.27 -4.39
C GLY A 255 8.79 0.51 -3.25
N ILE A 256 8.64 0.08 -2.02
CA ILE A 256 9.25 0.71 -0.84
C ILE A 256 10.78 0.66 -0.91
N TRP A 257 11.37 -0.49 -1.26
CA TRP A 257 12.83 -0.60 -1.39
C TRP A 257 13.39 0.26 -2.53
N MET A 258 12.66 0.35 -3.65
CA MET A 258 13.03 1.27 -4.74
C MET A 258 12.99 2.74 -4.29
N LEU A 259 12.00 3.13 -3.49
CA LEU A 259 11.93 4.47 -2.89
C LEU A 259 13.11 4.75 -1.98
N ILE A 260 13.46 3.81 -1.10
CA ILE A 260 14.61 3.95 -0.19
C ILE A 260 15.90 4.12 -1.01
N ALA A 261 16.12 3.26 -1.99
CA ALA A 261 17.32 3.33 -2.85
C ALA A 261 17.36 4.64 -3.66
N GLY A 262 16.22 5.07 -4.23
CA GLY A 262 16.13 6.32 -4.99
C GLY A 262 16.39 7.56 -4.13
N ASN A 263 15.89 7.58 -2.89
CA ASN A 263 16.18 8.66 -1.94
C ASN A 263 17.64 8.62 -1.43
N ALA A 264 18.22 7.44 -1.19
CA ALA A 264 19.64 7.33 -0.87
C ALA A 264 20.52 7.92 -1.98
N LEU A 265 20.19 7.64 -3.24
CA LEU A 265 20.88 8.26 -4.39
C LEU A 265 20.70 9.80 -4.43
N LEU A 266 19.55 10.32 -3.99
CA LEU A 266 19.35 11.77 -3.88
C LEU A 266 20.33 12.41 -2.90
N PHE A 267 20.55 11.79 -1.75
CA PHE A 267 21.52 12.29 -0.76
C PHE A 267 22.96 12.19 -1.26
N ILE A 268 23.34 11.08 -1.92
CA ILE A 268 24.69 10.87 -2.43
C ILE A 268 25.01 11.82 -3.60
N GLN A 269 24.09 11.97 -4.53
CA GLN A 269 24.30 12.78 -5.75
C GLN A 269 24.05 14.28 -5.57
N GLY A 270 23.51 14.68 -4.42
CA GLY A 270 23.13 16.05 -4.14
C GLY A 270 21.97 16.56 -4.99
N HIS A 271 21.62 17.83 -4.79
CA HIS A 271 20.60 18.51 -5.57
C HIS A 271 21.22 18.97 -6.90
N SER A 272 20.77 18.42 -8.03
CA SER A 272 21.18 18.92 -9.34
C SER A 272 20.56 20.30 -9.57
N VAL A 273 21.37 21.34 -9.36
CA VAL A 273 21.00 22.69 -9.81
C VAL A 273 21.08 22.70 -11.34
N PRO A 274 19.99 22.97 -12.08
CA PRO A 274 20.06 23.12 -13.52
C PRO A 274 20.91 24.34 -13.85
N GLY A 275 22.11 24.11 -14.43
CA GLY A 275 22.80 25.09 -15.24
C GLY A 275 23.45 26.28 -14.53
N LYS A 276 24.52 26.07 -13.73
CA LYS A 276 25.69 26.95 -13.92
C LYS A 276 26.57 26.31 -14.98
N LYS A 277 26.46 26.77 -16.24
CA LYS A 277 27.57 26.70 -17.16
C LYS A 277 28.71 27.43 -16.41
N GLU A 278 29.80 26.70 -16.16
CA GLU A 278 31.06 27.36 -15.83
C GLU A 278 31.38 28.29 -17.02
N GLU A 279 31.22 29.56 -16.83
CA GLU A 279 31.83 30.56 -17.69
C GLU A 279 33.33 30.33 -17.57
N GLY A 280 33.88 29.65 -18.56
CA GLY A 280 35.30 29.39 -18.69
C GLY A 280 36.04 30.71 -18.57
N GLY A 281 36.95 30.77 -17.63
CA GLY A 281 37.84 31.91 -17.38
C GLY A 281 38.52 32.35 -18.67
N LYS A 282 38.11 33.50 -19.20
CA LYS A 282 38.98 34.31 -20.06
C LYS A 282 40.07 34.88 -19.15
N LYS A 283 41.25 34.27 -19.24
CA LYS A 283 42.49 34.92 -18.84
C LYS A 283 42.61 36.22 -19.65
N HIS A 284 42.50 37.35 -19.00
CA HIS A 284 43.00 38.60 -19.51
C HIS A 284 44.52 38.54 -19.37
N ASP A 285 45.21 38.29 -20.49
CA ASP A 285 46.63 38.61 -20.64
C ASP A 285 46.69 40.14 -20.74
N TYR A 286 47.18 40.77 -19.69
CA TYR A 286 47.71 42.13 -19.74
C TYR A 286 49.11 42.04 -20.33
N VAL A 287 49.27 42.50 -21.57
CA VAL A 287 50.56 42.86 -22.14
C VAL A 287 50.77 44.35 -21.89
N GLU A 288 51.96 44.69 -21.46
CA GLU A 288 52.51 45.99 -21.13
C GLU A 288 52.18 47.13 -22.06
#